data_5a3aeaf362589e6542d05988190035db
#
_entry.id   5a3aeaf362589e6542d05988190035db
#
_cell.length_a   1.000
_cell.length_b   1.000
_cell.length_c   1.000
_cell.angle_alpha   90.00
_cell.angle_beta   90.00
_cell.angle_gamma   90.00
#
_symmetry.space_group_name_H-M   'P 1'
#
loop_
_entity.id
_entity.type
_entity.pdbx_description
1 polymer ?
#
loop_
_entity_poly.entity_id
_entity_poly.type
_entity_poly.pdbx_seq_one_letter_code
_entity_poly.pdbx_strand_id
1 'polypeptide(L)'
;VNLLQIGYRTLKTAVAAALAMWIAEQLKLDYYVFAAIIAILSIQSTRKKTFRSSYERIMASLLAIVLGFILFEVIGYRPVTLLIYFILFLPSVQRLRLQDGFITSVVILTHLYTERQLNAHILLNESLLLGIGVGVGLLVNMYMPSLDLLIDDRREKIDQRIAALFFEVAAAIETGRVNHHALTLDETERLLHEGKDAALKRMGNAIGRRNDDEDYAYFRMREQQFELLRGIVHHAEELVLVVEEGKKVADFFRTIGDNVRPEADAMVYISELEALLTRFRASALPVTREEFEVRSALLHMLQEAEQYLRLKQRYVNQKK
;
A
#
# COMPACT_ATOMS: atom_id res chain seq x y z
N VAL A 1 18.20 -8.62 18.12
CA VAL A 1 18.04 -8.63 16.65
C VAL A 1 18.43 -10.02 16.18
N ASN A 2 17.44 -10.88 15.85
CA ASN A 2 17.71 -12.22 15.31
C ASN A 2 18.30 -12.08 13.90
N LEU A 3 19.60 -12.22 13.79
CA LEU A 3 20.39 -12.16 12.54
C LEU A 3 20.05 -13.28 11.51
N LEU A 4 19.15 -14.19 11.82
CA LEU A 4 18.81 -15.36 10.99
C LEU A 4 17.42 -15.35 10.35
N GLN A 5 16.63 -14.29 10.45
CA GLN A 5 15.42 -14.18 9.64
C GLN A 5 15.77 -13.62 8.25
N ILE A 6 16.37 -14.47 7.41
CA ILE A 6 16.51 -14.21 5.98
C ILE A 6 15.11 -14.09 5.41
N GLY A 7 14.67 -12.86 5.16
CA GLY A 7 13.35 -12.62 4.59
C GLY A 7 13.22 -13.29 3.22
N TYR A 8 12.06 -13.81 2.87
CA TYR A 8 11.76 -14.43 1.58
C TYR A 8 12.28 -13.64 0.37
N ARG A 9 12.21 -12.31 0.43
CA ARG A 9 12.72 -11.42 -0.61
C ARG A 9 14.23 -11.53 -0.78
N THR A 10 14.98 -11.60 0.32
CA THR A 10 16.45 -11.71 0.29
C THR A 10 16.88 -13.03 -0.34
N LEU A 11 16.28 -14.15 0.10
CA LEU A 11 16.57 -15.46 -0.46
C LEU A 11 16.31 -15.51 -1.98
N LYS A 12 15.15 -15.02 -2.40
CA LYS A 12 14.74 -14.95 -3.80
C LYS A 12 15.71 -14.11 -4.65
N THR A 13 16.16 -12.98 -4.12
CA THR A 13 17.12 -12.10 -4.79
C THR A 13 18.47 -12.79 -4.93
N ALA A 14 18.95 -13.47 -3.89
CA ALA A 14 20.22 -14.21 -3.94
C ALA A 14 20.18 -15.35 -4.94
N VAL A 15 19.07 -16.13 -4.97
CA VAL A 15 18.87 -17.21 -5.94
C VAL A 15 18.85 -16.69 -7.37
N ALA A 16 18.12 -15.60 -7.63
CA ALA A 16 18.05 -15.01 -8.97
C ALA A 16 19.42 -14.49 -9.45
N ALA A 17 20.18 -13.82 -8.56
CA ALA A 17 21.50 -13.32 -8.87
C ALA A 17 22.48 -14.46 -9.23
N ALA A 18 22.53 -15.49 -8.38
CA ALA A 18 23.41 -16.65 -8.60
C ALA A 18 23.04 -17.41 -9.89
N LEU A 19 21.74 -17.62 -10.14
CA LEU A 19 21.26 -18.31 -11.33
C LEU A 19 21.57 -17.52 -12.61
N ALA A 20 21.31 -16.21 -12.62
CA ALA A 20 21.60 -15.37 -13.79
C ALA A 20 23.11 -15.34 -14.11
N MET A 21 23.95 -15.19 -13.09
CA MET A 21 25.39 -15.23 -13.23
C MET A 21 25.88 -16.58 -13.77
N TRP A 22 25.39 -17.68 -13.19
CA TRP A 22 25.76 -19.02 -13.63
C TRP A 22 25.39 -19.28 -15.09
N ILE A 23 24.19 -18.90 -15.53
CA ILE A 23 23.76 -19.05 -16.93
C ILE A 23 24.66 -18.25 -17.86
N ALA A 24 24.96 -17.00 -17.53
CA ALA A 24 25.82 -16.13 -18.34
C ALA A 24 27.25 -16.67 -18.43
N GLU A 25 27.79 -17.22 -17.34
CA GLU A 25 29.09 -17.86 -17.28
C GLU A 25 29.15 -19.13 -18.16
N GLN A 26 28.15 -20.02 -18.10
CA GLN A 26 28.10 -21.20 -18.96
C GLN A 26 28.03 -20.84 -20.46
N LEU A 27 27.45 -19.73 -20.81
CA LEU A 27 27.43 -19.20 -22.17
C LEU A 27 28.70 -18.47 -22.54
N LYS A 28 29.70 -18.39 -21.62
CA LYS A 28 31.01 -17.72 -21.80
C LYS A 28 30.85 -16.26 -22.25
N LEU A 29 29.85 -15.55 -21.68
CA LEU A 29 29.61 -14.15 -21.98
C LEU A 29 30.69 -13.28 -21.28
N ASP A 30 31.11 -12.21 -21.95
CA ASP A 30 31.94 -11.20 -21.35
C ASP A 30 31.13 -10.45 -20.30
N TYR A 31 31.76 -10.03 -19.19
CA TYR A 31 31.05 -9.33 -18.10
C TYR A 31 29.89 -10.11 -17.47
N TYR A 32 29.93 -11.45 -17.48
CA TYR A 32 28.83 -12.33 -17.01
C TYR A 32 28.28 -11.99 -15.62
N VAL A 33 29.10 -11.42 -14.72
CA VAL A 33 28.70 -10.94 -13.39
C VAL A 33 27.59 -9.88 -13.47
N PHE A 34 27.54 -9.11 -14.56
CA PHE A 34 26.54 -8.09 -14.77
C PHE A 34 25.10 -8.66 -14.90
N ALA A 35 24.95 -9.89 -15.39
CA ALA A 35 23.64 -10.57 -15.41
C ALA A 35 23.04 -10.72 -14.01
N ALA A 36 23.89 -10.96 -12.97
CA ALA A 36 23.43 -10.99 -11.59
C ALA A 36 22.90 -9.63 -11.11
N ILE A 37 23.60 -8.55 -11.45
CA ILE A 37 23.16 -7.19 -11.08
C ILE A 37 21.81 -6.87 -11.73
N ILE A 38 21.64 -7.20 -13.01
CA ILE A 38 20.38 -7.00 -13.72
C ILE A 38 19.24 -7.82 -13.06
N ALA A 39 19.51 -9.07 -12.69
CA ALA A 39 18.53 -9.93 -12.02
C ALA A 39 18.11 -9.34 -10.67
N ILE A 40 19.06 -8.88 -9.84
CA ILE A 40 18.78 -8.20 -8.56
C ILE A 40 17.87 -6.99 -8.76
N LEU A 41 18.22 -6.13 -9.69
CA LEU A 41 17.48 -4.91 -10.00
C LEU A 41 16.10 -5.19 -10.61
N SER A 42 15.89 -6.35 -11.23
CA SER A 42 14.63 -6.75 -11.84
C SER A 42 13.61 -7.29 -10.83
N ILE A 43 14.04 -7.67 -9.61
CA ILE A 43 13.14 -8.13 -8.56
C ILE A 43 12.44 -6.97 -7.88
N GLN A 44 11.15 -6.84 -8.12
CA GLN A 44 10.30 -5.79 -7.55
C GLN A 44 9.32 -6.34 -6.51
N SER A 45 8.63 -5.43 -5.80
CA SER A 45 7.67 -5.77 -4.73
C SER A 45 6.37 -6.41 -5.25
N THR A 46 6.01 -6.20 -6.52
CA THR A 46 4.82 -6.78 -7.14
C THR A 46 5.10 -7.24 -8.57
N ARG A 47 4.29 -8.17 -9.09
CA ARG A 47 4.42 -8.67 -10.47
C ARG A 47 4.27 -7.56 -11.51
N LYS A 48 3.23 -6.71 -11.38
CA LYS A 48 3.00 -5.57 -12.30
C LYS A 48 4.21 -4.65 -12.33
N LYS A 49 4.78 -4.32 -11.16
CA LYS A 49 5.97 -3.47 -11.09
C LYS A 49 7.19 -4.15 -11.71
N THR A 50 7.34 -5.48 -11.58
CA THR A 50 8.43 -6.23 -12.21
C THR A 50 8.36 -6.16 -13.73
N PHE A 51 7.18 -6.41 -14.32
CA PHE A 51 7.00 -6.32 -15.77
C PHE A 51 7.30 -4.91 -16.29
N ARG A 52 6.78 -3.89 -15.61
CA ARG A 52 7.02 -2.51 -15.97
C ARG A 52 8.51 -2.14 -15.88
N SER A 53 9.16 -2.47 -14.76
CA SER A 53 10.60 -2.21 -14.55
C SER A 53 11.45 -2.95 -15.59
N SER A 54 11.11 -4.19 -15.93
CA SER A 54 11.79 -4.94 -16.99
C SER A 54 11.65 -4.28 -18.36
N TYR A 55 10.46 -3.82 -18.71
CA TYR A 55 10.23 -3.07 -19.94
C TYR A 55 11.04 -1.77 -19.97
N GLU A 56 10.97 -0.97 -18.91
CA GLU A 56 11.73 0.28 -18.79
C GLU A 56 13.24 0.02 -18.93
N ARG A 57 13.74 -1.07 -18.37
CA ARG A 57 15.14 -1.48 -18.43
C ARG A 57 15.59 -1.83 -19.85
N ILE A 58 14.79 -2.65 -20.54
CA ILE A 58 15.09 -3.03 -21.95
C ILE A 58 15.08 -1.80 -22.84
N MET A 59 14.05 -0.94 -22.73
CA MET A 59 13.94 0.25 -23.56
C MET A 59 15.04 1.29 -23.28
N ALA A 60 15.38 1.50 -22.01
CA ALA A 60 16.49 2.39 -21.65
C ALA A 60 17.84 1.87 -22.16
N SER A 61 18.06 0.55 -22.10
CA SER A 61 19.30 -0.08 -22.59
C SER A 61 19.42 0.02 -24.11
N LEU A 62 18.32 -0.18 -24.84
CA LEU A 62 18.29 0.05 -26.29
C LEU A 62 18.59 1.50 -26.65
N LEU A 63 17.98 2.45 -25.95
CA LEU A 63 18.24 3.87 -26.11
C LEU A 63 19.72 4.20 -25.85
N ALA A 64 20.29 3.61 -24.79
CA ALA A 64 21.69 3.79 -24.42
C ALA A 64 22.66 3.28 -25.52
N ILE A 65 22.37 2.11 -26.05
CA ILE A 65 23.18 1.52 -27.14
C ILE A 65 23.11 2.41 -28.39
N VAL A 66 21.91 2.80 -28.80
CA VAL A 66 21.75 3.64 -30.01
C VAL A 66 22.41 5.00 -29.86
N LEU A 67 22.20 5.68 -28.74
CA LEU A 67 22.79 6.98 -28.47
C LEU A 67 24.31 6.89 -28.32
N GLY A 68 24.79 5.87 -27.62
CA GLY A 68 26.21 5.57 -27.46
C GLY A 68 26.89 5.29 -28.81
N PHE A 69 26.25 4.46 -29.66
CA PHE A 69 26.75 4.17 -31.00
C PHE A 69 26.95 5.45 -31.81
N ILE A 70 25.92 6.30 -31.89
CA ILE A 70 25.98 7.55 -32.67
C ILE A 70 27.10 8.46 -32.16
N LEU A 71 27.20 8.65 -30.83
CA LEU A 71 28.17 9.58 -30.26
C LEU A 71 29.59 9.06 -30.32
N PHE A 72 29.83 7.77 -30.13
CA PHE A 72 31.16 7.18 -30.20
C PHE A 72 31.69 7.15 -31.63
N GLU A 73 30.82 6.94 -32.64
CA GLU A 73 31.20 6.97 -34.05
C GLU A 73 31.52 8.38 -34.52
N VAL A 74 30.76 9.39 -34.07
CA VAL A 74 30.95 10.78 -34.51
C VAL A 74 32.07 11.50 -33.76
N ILE A 75 32.17 11.34 -32.45
CA ILE A 75 33.09 12.10 -31.56
C ILE A 75 34.28 11.26 -31.13
N GLY A 76 34.13 9.94 -31.14
CA GLY A 76 35.09 8.99 -30.62
C GLY A 76 34.98 8.73 -29.11
N TYR A 77 35.83 7.82 -28.60
CA TYR A 77 35.85 7.36 -27.22
C TYR A 77 36.65 8.32 -26.33
N ARG A 78 36.05 9.47 -25.98
CA ARG A 78 36.66 10.52 -25.15
C ARG A 78 35.79 10.85 -23.95
N PRO A 79 36.36 11.34 -22.81
CA PRO A 79 35.56 11.75 -21.65
C PRO A 79 34.47 12.80 -21.99
N VAL A 80 34.74 13.70 -22.96
CA VAL A 80 33.79 14.70 -23.44
C VAL A 80 32.57 14.04 -24.10
N THR A 81 32.74 12.93 -24.78
CA THR A 81 31.66 12.16 -25.39
C THR A 81 30.69 11.65 -24.31
N LEU A 82 31.21 11.19 -23.15
CA LEU A 82 30.38 10.78 -22.01
C LEU A 82 29.60 11.96 -21.42
N LEU A 83 30.22 13.14 -21.35
CA LEU A 83 29.52 14.34 -20.87
C LEU A 83 28.31 14.65 -21.77
N ILE A 84 28.53 14.69 -23.09
CA ILE A 84 27.46 14.95 -24.08
C ILE A 84 26.40 13.84 -24.01
N TYR A 85 26.83 12.58 -23.89
CA TYR A 85 25.92 11.46 -23.74
C TYR A 85 24.98 11.65 -22.55
N PHE A 86 25.49 11.94 -21.36
CA PHE A 86 24.64 12.11 -20.17
C PHE A 86 23.71 13.33 -20.26
N ILE A 87 24.15 14.42 -20.87
CA ILE A 87 23.31 15.59 -21.13
C ILE A 87 22.10 15.24 -22.01
N LEU A 88 22.26 14.33 -22.98
CA LEU A 88 21.18 13.88 -23.86
C LEU A 88 20.39 12.71 -23.25
N PHE A 89 21.06 11.76 -22.64
CA PHE A 89 20.45 10.51 -22.15
C PHE A 89 19.54 10.74 -20.93
N LEU A 90 19.98 11.50 -19.92
CA LEU A 90 19.21 11.72 -18.69
C LEU A 90 17.83 12.36 -18.94
N PRO A 91 17.71 13.47 -19.70
CA PRO A 91 16.41 14.02 -20.01
C PRO A 91 15.53 13.06 -20.83
N SER A 92 16.14 12.29 -21.73
CA SER A 92 15.44 11.31 -22.56
C SER A 92 14.82 10.20 -21.73
N VAL A 93 15.57 9.63 -20.77
CA VAL A 93 15.09 8.60 -19.82
C VAL A 93 13.95 9.14 -18.96
N GLN A 94 14.07 10.39 -18.50
CA GLN A 94 13.01 11.04 -17.69
C GLN A 94 11.75 11.29 -18.53
N ARG A 95 11.88 11.83 -19.73
CA ARG A 95 10.74 12.12 -20.62
C ARG A 95 10.00 10.87 -21.07
N LEU A 96 10.73 9.78 -21.32
CA LEU A 96 10.17 8.49 -21.72
C LEU A 96 9.73 7.61 -20.53
N ARG A 97 9.93 8.07 -19.28
CA ARG A 97 9.60 7.34 -18.04
C ARG A 97 10.29 5.98 -17.96
N LEU A 98 11.60 5.94 -18.24
CA LEU A 98 12.44 4.74 -18.26
C LEU A 98 13.44 4.70 -17.09
N GLN A 99 13.10 5.30 -15.95
CA GLN A 99 14.03 5.51 -14.80
C GLN A 99 14.59 4.21 -14.23
N ASP A 100 13.78 3.14 -14.19
CA ASP A 100 14.21 1.84 -13.66
C ASP A 100 15.32 1.19 -14.51
N GLY A 101 15.46 1.61 -15.77
CA GLY A 101 16.52 1.15 -16.67
C GLY A 101 17.83 1.93 -16.60
N PHE A 102 17.87 3.08 -15.90
CA PHE A 102 19.01 3.98 -15.92
C PHE A 102 20.34 3.31 -15.53
N ILE A 103 20.40 2.62 -14.37
CA ILE A 103 21.63 1.99 -13.88
C ILE A 103 22.15 0.94 -14.88
N THR A 104 21.27 0.09 -15.41
CA THR A 104 21.63 -0.93 -16.38
C THR A 104 22.19 -0.31 -17.66
N SER A 105 21.56 0.75 -18.14
CA SER A 105 21.99 1.48 -19.33
C SER A 105 23.35 2.13 -19.18
N VAL A 106 23.65 2.68 -17.99
CA VAL A 106 24.97 3.26 -17.70
C VAL A 106 26.06 2.19 -17.72
N VAL A 107 25.80 1.00 -17.17
CA VAL A 107 26.78 -0.08 -17.18
C VAL A 107 27.03 -0.58 -18.61
N ILE A 108 25.99 -0.78 -19.40
CA ILE A 108 26.14 -1.13 -20.83
C ILE A 108 27.00 -0.08 -21.55
N LEU A 109 26.71 1.21 -21.33
CA LEU A 109 27.52 2.28 -21.90
C LEU A 109 29.01 2.19 -21.51
N THR A 110 29.28 1.86 -20.22
CA THR A 110 30.68 1.72 -19.75
C THR A 110 31.39 0.53 -20.40
N HIS A 111 30.70 -0.58 -20.66
CA HIS A 111 31.24 -1.71 -21.40
C HIS A 111 31.57 -1.28 -22.85
N LEU A 112 30.64 -0.63 -23.55
CA LEU A 112 30.87 -0.10 -24.89
C LEU A 112 32.06 0.90 -24.95
N TYR A 113 32.18 1.76 -23.94
CA TYR A 113 33.28 2.72 -23.84
C TYR A 113 34.62 2.04 -23.60
N THR A 114 34.65 0.98 -22.80
CA THR A 114 35.91 0.25 -22.44
C THR A 114 36.43 -0.56 -23.61
N GLU A 115 35.54 -1.24 -24.34
CA GLU A 115 35.91 -2.05 -25.50
C GLU A 115 36.40 -1.22 -26.71
N ARG A 116 36.05 0.05 -26.77
CA ARG A 116 36.40 0.99 -27.85
C ARG A 116 36.11 0.47 -29.26
N GLN A 117 35.26 -0.53 -29.40
CA GLN A 117 34.85 -1.13 -30.65
C GLN A 117 33.37 -1.52 -30.55
N LEU A 118 32.61 -1.05 -31.48
CA LEU A 118 31.20 -1.40 -31.63
C LEU A 118 31.07 -2.45 -32.73
N ASN A 119 31.18 -3.71 -32.33
CA ASN A 119 31.00 -4.84 -33.22
C ASN A 119 29.76 -5.66 -32.86
N ALA A 120 29.33 -6.55 -33.75
CA ALA A 120 28.13 -7.37 -33.53
C ALA A 120 28.31 -8.29 -32.30
N HIS A 121 29.52 -8.68 -31.95
CA HIS A 121 29.81 -9.54 -30.81
C HIS A 121 29.45 -8.86 -29.49
N ILE A 122 29.90 -7.62 -29.27
CA ILE A 122 29.57 -6.90 -28.02
C ILE A 122 28.10 -6.56 -27.91
N LEU A 123 27.44 -6.18 -29.02
CA LEU A 123 26.00 -5.93 -29.02
C LEU A 123 25.18 -7.16 -28.68
N LEU A 124 25.58 -8.33 -29.20
CA LEU A 124 24.97 -9.61 -28.89
C LEU A 124 25.22 -9.99 -27.42
N ASN A 125 26.45 -9.83 -26.93
CA ASN A 125 26.83 -10.07 -25.55
C ASN A 125 25.98 -9.26 -24.57
N GLU A 126 25.90 -7.93 -24.74
CA GLU A 126 25.08 -7.06 -23.89
C GLU A 126 23.58 -7.39 -23.96
N SER A 127 23.09 -7.74 -25.15
CA SER A 127 21.69 -8.16 -25.34
C SER A 127 21.38 -9.46 -24.62
N LEU A 128 22.30 -10.43 -24.65
CA LEU A 128 22.16 -11.70 -23.94
C LEU A 128 22.26 -11.49 -22.42
N LEU A 129 23.20 -10.71 -21.91
CA LEU A 129 23.31 -10.37 -20.49
C LEU A 129 22.02 -9.72 -19.97
N LEU A 130 21.48 -8.74 -20.73
CA LEU A 130 20.22 -8.08 -20.41
C LEU A 130 19.07 -9.08 -20.40
N GLY A 131 18.96 -9.93 -21.44
CA GLY A 131 17.92 -10.92 -21.57
C GLY A 131 17.94 -11.97 -20.44
N ILE A 132 19.14 -12.48 -20.10
CA ILE A 132 19.33 -13.43 -19.00
C ILE A 132 18.96 -12.79 -17.65
N GLY A 133 19.52 -11.62 -17.34
CA GLY A 133 19.28 -10.95 -16.07
C GLY A 133 17.82 -10.58 -15.86
N VAL A 134 17.18 -9.98 -16.87
CA VAL A 134 15.75 -9.64 -16.85
C VAL A 134 14.90 -10.90 -16.82
N GLY A 135 15.19 -11.89 -17.67
CA GLY A 135 14.45 -13.15 -17.77
C GLY A 135 14.44 -13.93 -16.46
N VAL A 136 15.62 -14.15 -15.86
CA VAL A 136 15.74 -14.81 -14.55
C VAL A 136 15.06 -14.02 -13.46
N GLY A 137 15.24 -12.69 -13.44
CA GLY A 137 14.56 -11.80 -12.48
C GLY A 137 13.03 -11.90 -12.58
N LEU A 138 12.48 -11.90 -13.80
CA LEU A 138 11.05 -12.10 -14.06
C LEU A 138 10.57 -13.45 -13.58
N LEU A 139 11.24 -14.54 -13.99
CA LEU A 139 10.82 -15.93 -13.65
C LEU A 139 10.80 -16.14 -12.13
N VAL A 140 11.88 -15.78 -11.45
CA VAL A 140 11.96 -15.91 -9.99
C VAL A 140 10.92 -15.01 -9.30
N ASN A 141 10.62 -13.83 -9.87
CA ASN A 141 9.64 -12.91 -9.28
C ASN A 141 8.17 -13.26 -9.59
N MET A 142 7.90 -14.16 -10.52
CA MET A 142 6.53 -14.67 -10.75
C MET A 142 6.01 -15.48 -9.57
N TYR A 143 6.86 -16.17 -8.83
CA TYR A 143 6.45 -16.84 -7.61
C TYR A 143 6.32 -15.82 -6.46
N MET A 144 5.10 -15.54 -6.04
CA MET A 144 4.77 -14.67 -4.90
C MET A 144 3.77 -15.40 -4.01
N PRO A 145 4.03 -15.49 -2.68
CA PRO A 145 3.09 -16.06 -1.74
C PRO A 145 1.76 -15.32 -1.77
N SER A 146 0.65 -16.05 -1.53
CA SER A 146 -0.66 -15.42 -1.35
C SER A 146 -0.67 -14.54 -0.10
N LEU A 147 -1.36 -13.41 -0.19
CA LEU A 147 -1.59 -12.49 0.93
C LEU A 147 -2.99 -12.63 1.52
N ASP A 148 -3.80 -13.59 1.04
CA ASP A 148 -5.20 -13.74 1.41
C ASP A 148 -5.36 -13.95 2.91
N LEU A 149 -4.63 -14.91 3.50
CA LEU A 149 -4.67 -15.18 4.95
C LEU A 149 -4.27 -13.96 5.79
N LEU A 150 -3.31 -13.17 5.33
CA LEU A 150 -2.91 -11.94 6.03
C LEU A 150 -4.01 -10.88 5.95
N ILE A 151 -4.62 -10.72 4.78
CA ILE A 151 -5.71 -9.77 4.57
C ILE A 151 -6.91 -10.13 5.44
N ASP A 152 -7.30 -11.41 5.45
CA ASP A 152 -8.42 -11.90 6.24
C ASP A 152 -8.16 -11.72 7.75
N ASP A 153 -6.96 -12.07 8.24
CA ASP A 153 -6.56 -11.84 9.63
C ASP A 153 -6.62 -10.34 10.01
N ARG A 154 -6.17 -9.45 9.12
CA ARG A 154 -6.23 -8.01 9.40
C ARG A 154 -7.66 -7.47 9.38
N ARG A 155 -8.52 -7.96 8.47
CA ARG A 155 -9.95 -7.62 8.45
C ARG A 155 -10.62 -8.01 9.77
N GLU A 156 -10.45 -9.24 10.20
CA GLU A 156 -11.06 -9.74 11.42
C GLU A 156 -10.61 -8.96 12.66
N LYS A 157 -9.29 -8.73 12.81
CA LYS A 157 -8.74 -7.97 13.93
C LYS A 157 -9.23 -6.52 13.94
N ILE A 158 -9.32 -5.86 12.79
CA ILE A 158 -9.83 -4.48 12.69
C ILE A 158 -11.29 -4.44 13.08
N ASP A 159 -12.13 -5.36 12.60
CA ASP A 159 -13.54 -5.41 12.93
C ASP A 159 -13.74 -5.63 14.44
N GLN A 160 -12.96 -6.54 15.07
CA GLN A 160 -12.98 -6.77 16.51
C GLN A 160 -12.54 -5.53 17.31
N ARG A 161 -11.51 -4.81 16.85
CA ARG A 161 -11.03 -3.58 17.52
C ARG A 161 -12.04 -2.45 17.42
N ILE A 162 -12.64 -2.24 16.25
CA ILE A 162 -13.69 -1.24 16.06
C ILE A 162 -14.91 -1.55 16.94
N ALA A 163 -15.32 -2.83 17.03
CA ALA A 163 -16.39 -3.25 17.92
C ALA A 163 -16.07 -2.95 19.39
N ALA A 164 -14.85 -3.28 19.82
CA ALA A 164 -14.40 -3.00 21.19
C ALA A 164 -14.42 -1.50 21.50
N LEU A 165 -14.00 -0.64 20.56
CA LEU A 165 -14.04 0.81 20.75
C LEU A 165 -15.50 1.32 20.91
N PHE A 166 -16.47 0.78 20.17
CA PHE A 166 -17.87 1.15 20.35
C PHE A 166 -18.43 0.71 21.71
N PHE A 167 -18.04 -0.48 22.21
CA PHE A 167 -18.42 -0.93 23.56
C PHE A 167 -17.81 -0.05 24.64
N GLU A 168 -16.55 0.35 24.50
CA GLU A 168 -15.88 1.27 25.43
C GLU A 168 -16.55 2.65 25.45
N VAL A 169 -16.92 3.19 24.27
CA VAL A 169 -17.67 4.43 24.14
C VAL A 169 -19.03 4.31 24.85
N ALA A 170 -19.75 3.21 24.63
CA ALA A 170 -21.04 2.97 25.30
C ALA A 170 -20.86 2.91 26.84
N ALA A 171 -19.84 2.22 27.33
CA ALA A 171 -19.54 2.16 28.76
C ALA A 171 -19.14 3.55 29.32
N ALA A 172 -18.38 4.35 28.58
CA ALA A 172 -18.03 5.71 28.96
C ALA A 172 -19.27 6.62 29.13
N ILE A 173 -20.22 6.53 28.21
CA ILE A 173 -21.50 7.28 28.27
C ILE A 173 -22.30 6.89 29.52
N GLU A 174 -22.32 5.61 29.89
CA GLU A 174 -23.10 5.15 31.05
C GLU A 174 -22.43 5.46 32.39
N THR A 175 -21.11 5.46 32.42
CA THR A 175 -20.36 5.61 33.67
C THR A 175 -19.83 7.02 33.90
N GLY A 176 -19.82 7.88 32.86
CA GLY A 176 -19.14 9.18 32.88
C GLY A 176 -17.63 9.06 33.03
N ARG A 177 -17.03 7.93 32.68
CA ARG A 177 -15.59 7.65 32.80
C ARG A 177 -15.10 6.83 31.62
N VAL A 178 -13.97 7.24 31.05
CA VAL A 178 -13.28 6.50 30.00
C VAL A 178 -12.18 5.63 30.60
N ASN A 179 -12.09 4.41 30.14
CA ASN A 179 -10.99 3.52 30.47
C ASN A 179 -9.85 3.69 29.46
N HIS A 180 -8.94 4.63 29.70
CA HIS A 180 -7.83 4.95 28.79
C HIS A 180 -6.91 3.75 28.44
N HIS A 181 -6.87 2.69 29.27
CA HIS A 181 -6.06 1.50 28.98
C HIS A 181 -6.67 0.57 27.94
N ALA A 182 -7.96 0.68 27.64
CA ALA A 182 -8.64 -0.17 26.68
C ALA A 182 -8.63 0.44 25.25
N LEU A 183 -8.42 1.75 25.13
CA LEU A 183 -8.43 2.48 23.87
C LEU A 183 -7.09 2.37 23.12
N THR A 184 -6.86 1.25 22.46
CA THR A 184 -5.67 1.03 21.63
C THR A 184 -5.84 1.56 20.21
N LEU A 185 -5.98 2.89 20.09
CA LEU A 185 -6.11 3.57 18.79
C LEU A 185 -4.90 3.31 17.90
N ASP A 186 -3.68 3.40 18.46
CA ASP A 186 -2.44 3.19 17.71
C ASP A 186 -2.33 1.79 17.11
N GLU A 187 -2.80 0.76 17.85
CA GLU A 187 -2.79 -0.61 17.33
C GLU A 187 -3.77 -0.78 16.16
N THR A 188 -4.95 -0.17 16.25
CA THR A 188 -5.95 -0.20 15.17
C THR A 188 -5.42 0.50 13.93
N GLU A 189 -4.78 1.66 14.08
CA GLU A 189 -4.16 2.41 12.98
C GLU A 189 -3.06 1.57 12.28
N ARG A 190 -2.20 0.91 13.08
CA ARG A 190 -1.18 0.00 12.55
C ARG A 190 -1.78 -1.15 11.75
N LEU A 191 -2.84 -1.80 12.26
CA LEU A 191 -3.53 -2.89 11.56
C LEU A 191 -4.15 -2.42 10.24
N LEU A 192 -4.72 -1.21 10.21
CA LEU A 192 -5.27 -0.58 9.00
C LEU A 192 -4.17 -0.36 7.95
N HIS A 193 -3.03 0.19 8.35
CA HIS A 193 -1.88 0.38 7.44
C HIS A 193 -1.35 -0.95 6.90
N GLU A 194 -1.15 -1.94 7.75
CA GLU A 194 -0.67 -3.27 7.35
C GLU A 194 -1.64 -3.96 6.38
N GLY A 195 -2.95 -3.89 6.64
CA GLY A 195 -3.99 -4.45 5.78
C GLY A 195 -4.08 -3.76 4.43
N LYS A 196 -4.05 -2.42 4.42
CA LYS A 196 -4.06 -1.60 3.19
C LYS A 196 -2.83 -1.88 2.32
N ASP A 197 -1.64 -1.98 2.92
CA ASP A 197 -0.40 -2.33 2.22
C ASP A 197 -0.45 -3.75 1.63
N ALA A 198 -1.01 -4.71 2.37
CA ALA A 198 -1.21 -6.08 1.87
C ALA A 198 -2.18 -6.10 0.68
N ALA A 199 -3.29 -5.37 0.76
CA ALA A 199 -4.26 -5.24 -0.32
C ALA A 199 -3.63 -4.60 -1.58
N LEU A 200 -2.85 -3.52 -1.44
CA LEU A 200 -2.13 -2.89 -2.55
C LEU A 200 -1.11 -3.84 -3.20
N LYS A 201 -0.39 -4.64 -2.41
CA LYS A 201 0.54 -5.65 -2.94
C LYS A 201 -0.22 -6.75 -3.68
N ARG A 202 -1.37 -7.20 -3.15
CA ARG A 202 -2.23 -8.19 -3.82
C ARG A 202 -2.71 -7.67 -5.17
N MET A 203 -3.23 -6.44 -5.26
CA MET A 203 -3.60 -5.78 -6.51
C MET A 203 -2.44 -5.71 -7.52
N GLY A 204 -1.22 -5.41 -7.03
CA GLY A 204 -0.02 -5.39 -7.84
C GLY A 204 0.44 -6.76 -8.34
N ASN A 205 0.03 -7.86 -7.66
CA ASN A 205 0.35 -9.23 -8.03
C ASN A 205 -0.69 -9.86 -8.96
N ALA A 206 -1.90 -9.31 -9.02
CA ALA A 206 -2.97 -9.80 -9.88
C ALA A 206 -2.78 -9.30 -11.32
N ILE A 207 -2.33 -10.18 -12.19
CA ILE A 207 -2.21 -9.92 -13.62
C ILE A 207 -3.51 -10.33 -14.29
N GLY A 208 -4.26 -9.36 -14.83
CA GLY A 208 -5.47 -9.61 -15.63
C GLY A 208 -6.76 -9.87 -14.86
N ARG A 209 -6.80 -9.79 -13.52
CA ARG A 209 -8.04 -9.86 -12.73
C ARG A 209 -8.61 -8.45 -12.50
N ARG A 210 -9.90 -8.29 -12.81
CA ARG A 210 -10.61 -7.00 -12.74
C ARG A 210 -11.16 -6.66 -11.34
N ASN A 211 -11.21 -7.62 -10.41
CA ASN A 211 -11.92 -7.52 -9.12
C ASN A 211 -11.01 -7.47 -7.87
N ASP A 212 -9.73 -7.15 -8.01
CA ASP A 212 -8.83 -7.12 -6.84
C ASP A 212 -8.89 -5.81 -6.03
N ASP A 213 -9.79 -4.89 -6.40
CA ASP A 213 -9.93 -3.60 -5.73
C ASP A 213 -10.77 -3.67 -4.43
N GLU A 214 -11.47 -4.81 -4.19
CA GLU A 214 -12.42 -4.96 -3.07
C GLU A 214 -11.72 -4.85 -1.70
N ASP A 215 -10.58 -5.52 -1.52
CA ASP A 215 -9.86 -5.45 -0.26
C ASP A 215 -9.33 -4.06 0.02
N TYR A 216 -8.79 -3.40 -1.02
CA TYR A 216 -8.33 -2.03 -0.88
C TYR A 216 -9.47 -1.07 -0.56
N ALA A 217 -10.63 -1.23 -1.20
CA ALA A 217 -11.83 -0.45 -0.91
C ALA A 217 -12.32 -0.67 0.53
N TYR A 218 -12.26 -1.93 1.03
CA TYR A 218 -12.57 -2.25 2.42
C TYR A 218 -11.65 -1.50 3.40
N PHE A 219 -10.33 -1.61 3.26
CA PHE A 219 -9.40 -0.94 4.18
C PHE A 219 -9.52 0.59 4.08
N ARG A 220 -9.74 1.14 2.90
CA ARG A 220 -9.98 2.58 2.71
C ARG A 220 -11.25 3.04 3.42
N MET A 221 -12.34 2.28 3.32
CA MET A 221 -13.57 2.56 4.04
C MET A 221 -13.34 2.51 5.55
N ARG A 222 -12.62 1.47 6.05
CA ARG A 222 -12.30 1.33 7.48
C ARG A 222 -11.40 2.45 7.99
N GLU A 223 -10.43 2.91 7.21
CA GLU A 223 -9.59 4.06 7.55
C GLU A 223 -10.43 5.32 7.76
N GLN A 224 -11.37 5.61 6.85
CA GLN A 224 -12.28 6.74 6.98
C GLN A 224 -13.22 6.61 8.19
N GLN A 225 -13.73 5.40 8.45
CA GLN A 225 -14.55 5.11 9.61
C GLN A 225 -13.78 5.23 10.93
N PHE A 226 -12.51 4.86 10.94
CA PHE A 226 -11.66 4.96 12.12
C PHE A 226 -11.38 6.41 12.49
N GLU A 227 -11.22 7.32 11.54
CA GLU A 227 -11.10 8.76 11.82
C GLU A 227 -12.34 9.32 12.51
N LEU A 228 -13.55 8.93 12.07
CA LEU A 228 -14.80 9.31 12.75
C LEU A 228 -14.90 8.70 14.15
N LEU A 229 -14.50 7.43 14.29
CA LEU A 229 -14.51 6.76 15.59
C LEU A 229 -13.53 7.40 16.57
N ARG A 230 -12.39 7.91 16.09
CA ARG A 230 -11.43 8.69 16.89
C ARG A 230 -12.08 9.96 17.46
N GLY A 231 -12.89 10.66 16.65
CA GLY A 231 -13.68 11.81 17.10
C GLY A 231 -14.71 11.42 18.15
N ILE A 232 -15.44 10.33 17.93
CA ILE A 232 -16.42 9.79 18.89
C ILE A 232 -15.74 9.49 20.24
N VAL A 233 -14.57 8.84 20.21
CA VAL A 233 -13.79 8.54 21.43
C VAL A 233 -13.36 9.82 22.12
N HIS A 234 -12.87 10.81 21.38
CA HIS A 234 -12.47 12.10 21.94
C HIS A 234 -13.63 12.80 22.67
N HIS A 235 -14.82 12.84 22.06
CA HIS A 235 -16.01 13.40 22.73
C HIS A 235 -16.47 12.54 23.93
N ALA A 236 -16.25 11.23 23.91
CA ALA A 236 -16.52 10.40 25.07
C ALA A 236 -15.62 10.72 26.27
N GLU A 237 -14.36 11.13 26.02
CA GLU A 237 -13.40 11.56 27.05
C GLU A 237 -13.81 12.88 27.74
N GLU A 238 -14.62 13.70 27.09
CA GLU A 238 -15.14 14.96 27.63
C GLU A 238 -16.37 14.80 28.54
N LEU A 239 -16.94 13.59 28.66
CA LEU A 239 -18.11 13.34 29.47
C LEU A 239 -17.77 13.39 30.96
N VAL A 240 -18.39 14.34 31.67
CA VAL A 240 -18.16 14.57 33.13
C VAL A 240 -19.33 14.12 34.00
N LEU A 241 -20.49 13.86 33.41
CA LEU A 241 -21.68 13.38 34.14
C LEU A 241 -22.55 12.47 33.25
N VAL A 242 -23.41 11.69 33.87
CA VAL A 242 -24.36 10.82 33.20
C VAL A 242 -25.70 11.55 33.06
N VAL A 243 -26.25 11.58 31.84
CA VAL A 243 -27.55 12.15 31.54
C VAL A 243 -28.55 11.05 31.14
N GLU A 244 -29.82 11.27 31.34
CA GLU A 244 -30.89 10.26 31.08
C GLU A 244 -30.87 9.83 29.60
N GLU A 245 -30.71 10.78 28.68
CA GLU A 245 -30.62 10.52 27.24
C GLU A 245 -29.38 9.66 26.86
N GLY A 246 -28.32 9.72 27.66
CA GLY A 246 -27.07 8.99 27.44
C GLY A 246 -27.29 7.48 27.38
N LYS A 247 -28.21 6.91 28.15
CA LYS A 247 -28.50 5.48 28.14
C LYS A 247 -28.92 4.98 26.76
N LYS A 248 -29.80 5.70 26.08
CA LYS A 248 -30.26 5.31 24.72
C LYS A 248 -29.15 5.47 23.68
N VAL A 249 -28.29 6.47 23.85
CA VAL A 249 -27.11 6.68 23.02
C VAL A 249 -26.10 5.54 23.22
N ALA A 250 -25.87 5.13 24.47
CA ALA A 250 -25.02 3.98 24.79
C ALA A 250 -25.53 2.67 24.18
N ASP A 251 -26.83 2.39 24.31
CA ASP A 251 -27.47 1.22 23.70
C ASP A 251 -27.29 1.21 22.17
N PHE A 252 -27.44 2.38 21.53
CA PHE A 252 -27.22 2.52 20.09
C PHE A 252 -25.77 2.24 19.70
N PHE A 253 -24.77 2.73 20.45
CA PHE A 253 -23.37 2.42 20.19
C PHE A 253 -23.04 0.94 20.40
N ARG A 254 -23.66 0.25 21.37
CA ARG A 254 -23.55 -1.21 21.50
C ARG A 254 -24.10 -1.92 20.26
N THR A 255 -25.28 -1.49 19.80
CA THR A 255 -25.90 -2.04 18.58
C THR A 255 -24.97 -1.90 17.36
N ILE A 256 -24.29 -0.75 17.21
CA ILE A 256 -23.27 -0.58 16.15
C ILE A 256 -22.09 -1.52 16.39
N GLY A 257 -21.60 -1.65 17.62
CA GLY A 257 -20.49 -2.54 18.00
C GLY A 257 -20.75 -4.00 17.64
N ASP A 258 -21.96 -4.50 17.94
CA ASP A 258 -22.38 -5.86 17.59
C ASP A 258 -22.46 -6.10 16.07
N ASN A 259 -22.63 -5.03 15.28
CA ASN A 259 -22.89 -5.08 13.84
C ASN A 259 -21.83 -4.34 13.01
N VAL A 260 -20.58 -4.36 13.45
CA VAL A 260 -19.45 -3.69 12.77
C VAL A 260 -19.22 -4.25 11.36
N ARG A 261 -19.42 -5.56 11.16
CA ARG A 261 -19.13 -6.23 9.89
C ARG A 261 -19.82 -5.56 8.70
N PRO A 262 -19.14 -5.45 7.54
CA PRO A 262 -19.66 -4.73 6.37
C PRO A 262 -20.98 -5.30 5.83
N GLU A 263 -21.23 -6.59 6.00
CA GLU A 263 -22.40 -7.33 5.47
C GLU A 263 -23.71 -6.91 6.14
N ALA A 264 -23.64 -6.35 7.36
CA ALA A 264 -24.86 -5.87 8.06
C ALA A 264 -25.42 -4.62 7.36
N ASP A 265 -26.72 -4.61 7.09
CA ASP A 265 -27.40 -3.49 6.43
C ASP A 265 -27.35 -2.21 7.27
N ALA A 266 -26.60 -1.23 6.80
CA ALA A 266 -26.44 0.03 7.50
C ALA A 266 -27.71 0.90 7.50
N MET A 267 -28.66 0.68 6.57
CA MET A 267 -29.91 1.49 6.49
C MET A 267 -30.76 1.32 7.72
N VAL A 268 -30.82 0.13 8.31
CA VAL A 268 -31.60 -0.12 9.54
C VAL A 268 -31.10 0.77 10.67
N TYR A 269 -29.76 0.83 10.85
CA TYR A 269 -29.13 1.63 11.90
C TYR A 269 -29.19 3.13 11.63
N ILE A 270 -29.19 3.57 10.37
CA ILE A 270 -29.39 4.98 10.00
C ILE A 270 -30.83 5.40 10.39
N SER A 271 -31.84 4.58 10.10
CA SER A 271 -33.21 4.88 10.49
C SER A 271 -33.41 4.93 12.01
N GLU A 272 -32.76 4.03 12.75
CA GLU A 272 -32.75 4.03 14.22
C GLU A 272 -32.09 5.30 14.76
N LEU A 273 -30.93 5.70 14.18
CA LEU A 273 -30.25 6.94 14.53
C LEU A 273 -31.09 8.18 14.29
N GLU A 274 -31.79 8.28 13.15
CA GLU A 274 -32.70 9.40 12.83
C GLU A 274 -33.81 9.52 13.86
N ALA A 275 -34.42 8.38 14.27
CA ALA A 275 -35.42 8.34 15.33
C ALA A 275 -34.83 8.77 16.70
N LEU A 276 -33.60 8.35 17.00
CA LEU A 276 -32.87 8.74 18.22
C LEU A 276 -32.57 10.25 18.23
N LEU A 277 -32.07 10.80 17.14
CA LEU A 277 -31.80 12.24 16.98
C LEU A 277 -33.10 13.08 17.11
N THR A 278 -34.20 12.61 16.57
CA THR A 278 -35.49 13.27 16.69
C THR A 278 -35.95 13.34 18.15
N ARG A 279 -35.87 12.23 18.89
CA ARG A 279 -36.16 12.19 20.33
C ARG A 279 -35.22 13.07 21.14
N PHE A 280 -33.94 13.05 20.82
CA PHE A 280 -32.90 13.86 21.49
C PHE A 280 -33.20 15.36 21.36
N ARG A 281 -33.62 15.82 20.17
CA ARG A 281 -34.01 17.22 19.91
C ARG A 281 -35.33 17.61 20.58
N ALA A 282 -36.22 16.66 20.84
CA ALA A 282 -37.52 16.89 21.51
C ALA A 282 -37.42 16.80 23.04
N SER A 283 -36.25 16.43 23.60
CA SER A 283 -36.06 16.37 25.05
C SER A 283 -36.06 17.77 25.69
N ALA A 284 -36.32 17.86 26.99
CA ALA A 284 -36.27 19.11 27.73
C ALA A 284 -34.95 19.83 27.60
N LEU A 285 -34.93 21.15 27.68
CA LEU A 285 -33.68 21.92 27.64
C LEU A 285 -32.79 21.59 28.85
N PRO A 286 -31.45 21.57 28.68
CA PRO A 286 -30.54 21.35 29.78
C PRO A 286 -30.65 22.44 30.83
N VAL A 287 -30.60 22.07 32.12
CA VAL A 287 -30.73 22.96 33.24
C VAL A 287 -29.41 23.54 33.70
N THR A 288 -28.32 22.78 33.60
CA THR A 288 -27.00 23.21 33.98
C THR A 288 -26.07 23.30 32.78
N ARG A 289 -24.93 24.00 32.98
CA ARG A 289 -23.90 24.13 31.95
C ARG A 289 -23.24 22.77 31.66
N GLU A 290 -22.99 21.99 32.68
CA GLU A 290 -22.39 20.66 32.55
C GLU A 290 -23.30 19.71 31.77
N GLU A 291 -24.62 19.75 32.03
CA GLU A 291 -25.62 19.01 31.27
C GLU A 291 -25.63 19.42 29.80
N PHE A 292 -25.53 20.74 29.53
CA PHE A 292 -25.49 21.26 28.17
C PHE A 292 -24.22 20.77 27.44
N GLU A 293 -23.05 20.81 28.07
CA GLU A 293 -21.79 20.36 27.48
C GLU A 293 -21.82 18.85 27.16
N VAL A 294 -22.31 18.02 28.07
CA VAL A 294 -22.45 16.57 27.86
C VAL A 294 -23.46 16.27 26.75
N ARG A 295 -24.60 16.93 26.70
CA ARG A 295 -25.59 16.72 25.62
C ARG A 295 -25.02 17.18 24.27
N SER A 296 -24.23 18.25 24.23
CA SER A 296 -23.53 18.70 23.03
C SER A 296 -22.54 17.63 22.53
N ALA A 297 -21.74 17.07 23.41
CA ALA A 297 -20.82 15.99 23.09
C ALA A 297 -21.55 14.75 22.54
N LEU A 298 -22.63 14.32 23.21
CA LEU A 298 -23.47 13.21 22.72
C LEU A 298 -24.05 13.48 21.33
N LEU A 299 -24.49 14.72 21.06
CA LEU A 299 -25.02 15.07 19.74
C LEU A 299 -23.93 14.99 18.65
N HIS A 300 -22.70 15.47 18.93
CA HIS A 300 -21.57 15.33 18.01
C HIS A 300 -21.21 13.87 17.75
N MET A 301 -21.18 13.03 18.79
CA MET A 301 -20.94 11.60 18.65
C MET A 301 -22.00 10.92 17.75
N LEU A 302 -23.27 11.28 17.87
CA LEU A 302 -24.33 10.75 17.00
C LEU A 302 -24.19 11.23 15.54
N GLN A 303 -23.74 12.47 15.32
CA GLN A 303 -23.49 12.99 13.97
C GLN A 303 -22.30 12.28 13.30
N GLU A 304 -21.23 12.00 14.03
CA GLU A 304 -20.12 11.21 13.53
C GLU A 304 -20.51 9.74 13.27
N ALA A 305 -21.35 9.16 14.15
CA ALA A 305 -21.92 7.83 13.93
C ALA A 305 -22.77 7.75 12.66
N GLU A 306 -23.52 8.81 12.33
CA GLU A 306 -24.25 8.90 11.06
C GLU A 306 -23.29 8.84 9.87
N GLN A 307 -22.22 9.61 9.89
CA GLN A 307 -21.23 9.60 8.83
C GLN A 307 -20.55 8.23 8.72
N TYR A 308 -20.23 7.58 9.85
CA TYR A 308 -19.67 6.23 9.92
C TYR A 308 -20.59 5.22 9.21
N LEU A 309 -21.89 5.23 9.50
CA LEU A 309 -22.89 4.34 8.88
C LEU A 309 -23.07 4.65 7.39
N ARG A 310 -23.06 5.92 6.98
CA ARG A 310 -23.16 6.32 5.57
C ARG A 310 -21.95 5.88 4.76
N LEU A 311 -20.74 5.85 5.35
CA LEU A 311 -19.55 5.27 4.71
C LEU A 311 -19.73 3.76 4.45
N LYS A 312 -20.23 3.03 5.46
CA LYS A 312 -20.55 1.60 5.34
C LYS A 312 -21.55 1.34 4.21
N GLN A 313 -22.65 2.11 4.17
CA GLN A 313 -23.68 1.98 3.14
C GLN A 313 -23.14 2.25 1.73
N ARG A 314 -22.29 3.27 1.55
CA ARG A 314 -21.65 3.56 0.26
C ARG A 314 -20.78 2.40 -0.20
N TYR A 315 -20.00 1.82 0.71
CA TYR A 315 -19.15 0.65 0.40
C TYR A 315 -19.98 -0.55 -0.08
N VAL A 316 -21.06 -0.88 0.64
CA VAL A 316 -21.97 -1.98 0.26
C VAL A 316 -22.62 -1.74 -1.10
N ASN A 317 -23.04 -0.50 -1.40
CA ASN A 317 -23.64 -0.16 -2.68
C ASN A 317 -22.65 -0.20 -3.86
N GLN A 318 -21.37 0.06 -3.63
CA GLN A 318 -20.34 -0.05 -4.66
C GLN A 318 -19.97 -1.51 -4.99
N LYS A 319 -20.31 -2.43 -4.10
CA LYS A 319 -20.04 -3.87 -4.26
C LYS A 319 -21.15 -4.60 -5.03
N LYS A 320 -22.36 -4.02 -5.11
CA LYS A 320 -23.49 -4.50 -5.91
C LYS A 320 -23.37 -4.03 -7.35
#